data_70e573c95686341dcaa0c5c6c99215fc
#
_entry.id   70e573c95686341dcaa0c5c6c99215fc
#
_cell.length_a   1.000
_cell.length_b   1.000
_cell.length_c   1.000
_cell.angle_alpha   90.00
_cell.angle_beta   90.00
_cell.angle_gamma   90.00
#
_symmetry.space_group_name_H-M   'P 1'
#
loop_
_entity.id
_entity.type
_entity.pdbx_description
1 polymer ?
#
loop_
_entity_poly.entity_id
_entity_poly.type
_entity_poly.pdbx_seq_one_letter_code
_entity_poly.pdbx_strand_id
1 'polypeptide(L)'
;KLKEIEPQLKFNSFEQKSLNQENKFKTLTIPSLNIFSIENPIININSSAIVKNGKIYYERINTNERFNEGNIKYHNKTYAVADIFFDEIIEEGFFLGGNGCWNWYHYLIEILPKTLLLEETNCKTILISDDISNYPTMKQALEALINEKHYTIKLLNRKQNFKVKKLFFINEINKIEFNKLDSNIKNLDTGYHRENYLYNLRNKLINKYIEDNKSQEKKIFLWRENTHKIAKNQNDIL
;
A
#
# COMPACT_ATOMS: atom_id res chain seq x y z
N LYS A 1 -1.76 11.89 16.03
CA LYS A 1 -0.64 10.93 16.03
C LYS A 1 -0.69 10.15 17.35
N LEU A 2 -0.68 8.83 17.25
CA LEU A 2 -0.65 7.94 18.42
C LEU A 2 0.80 7.63 18.80
N LYS A 3 1.60 7.20 17.83
CA LYS A 3 2.99 6.76 18.06
C LYS A 3 3.84 7.07 16.82
N GLU A 4 5.08 7.49 17.04
CA GLU A 4 6.13 7.50 16.02
C GLU A 4 6.86 6.16 16.07
N ILE A 5 6.97 5.50 14.92
CA ILE A 5 7.67 4.22 14.77
C ILE A 5 9.10 4.46 14.29
N GLU A 6 9.24 5.30 13.27
CA GLU A 6 10.55 5.68 12.74
C GLU A 6 10.60 7.18 12.47
N PRO A 7 11.71 7.84 12.76
CA PRO A 7 11.89 9.25 12.44
C PRO A 7 12.00 9.47 10.92
N GLN A 8 11.89 10.73 10.52
CA GLN A 8 12.17 11.13 9.16
C GLN A 8 13.63 10.85 8.80
N LEU A 9 13.85 10.26 7.62
CA LEU A 9 15.16 9.97 7.08
C LEU A 9 15.45 10.86 5.88
N LYS A 10 16.72 11.32 5.78
CA LYS A 10 17.22 12.05 4.62
C LYS A 10 18.46 11.32 4.10
N PHE A 11 18.52 11.08 2.82
CA PHE A 11 19.69 10.50 2.18
C PHE A 11 19.90 11.07 0.78
N ASN A 12 21.12 11.00 0.30
CA ASN A 12 21.46 11.41 -1.04
C ASN A 12 21.34 10.23 -1.99
N SER A 13 20.53 10.37 -2.99
CA SER A 13 20.35 9.38 -4.06
C SER A 13 20.98 9.89 -5.35
N PHE A 14 21.49 8.97 -6.15
CA PHE A 14 21.91 9.28 -7.50
C PHE A 14 20.69 9.49 -8.39
N GLU A 15 20.68 10.58 -9.14
CA GLU A 15 19.75 10.76 -10.23
C GLU A 15 20.18 9.84 -11.38
N GLN A 16 19.28 8.96 -11.85
CA GLN A 16 19.57 8.13 -13.04
C GLN A 16 19.84 9.02 -14.25
N LYS A 17 20.92 8.78 -14.98
CA LYS A 17 21.36 9.61 -16.08
C LYS A 17 21.43 8.87 -17.40
N SER A 18 21.17 9.63 -18.46
CA SER A 18 21.68 9.33 -19.78
C SER A 18 23.21 9.49 -19.81
N LEU A 19 23.89 8.70 -20.62
CA LEU A 19 25.35 8.53 -20.71
C LEU A 19 26.20 9.84 -20.83
N ASN A 20 25.59 10.98 -21.01
CA ASN A 20 26.27 12.25 -21.32
C ASN A 20 26.04 13.40 -20.32
N GLN A 21 25.55 13.13 -19.12
CA GLN A 21 25.27 14.17 -18.13
C GLN A 21 26.03 13.93 -16.82
N GLU A 22 26.49 15.00 -16.14
CA GLU A 22 27.16 14.93 -14.83
C GLU A 22 26.26 14.37 -13.74
N ASN A 23 26.83 13.60 -12.77
CA ASN A 23 26.07 12.99 -11.67
C ASN A 23 25.60 14.05 -10.69
N LYS A 24 24.29 14.32 -10.65
CA LYS A 24 23.67 15.16 -9.62
C LYS A 24 23.11 14.28 -8.52
N PHE A 25 23.47 14.57 -7.29
CA PHE A 25 22.81 13.96 -6.14
C PHE A 25 21.49 14.68 -5.89
N LYS A 26 20.43 13.91 -5.69
CA LYS A 26 19.16 14.41 -5.21
C LYS A 26 18.97 13.97 -3.77
N THR A 27 18.77 14.89 -2.85
CA THR A 27 18.39 14.55 -1.49
C THR A 27 16.95 14.04 -1.49
N LEU A 28 16.77 12.80 -1.06
CA LEU A 28 15.47 12.18 -0.86
C LEU A 28 15.10 12.24 0.61
N THR A 29 13.83 12.50 0.85
CA THR A 29 13.27 12.52 2.20
C THR A 29 12.22 11.41 2.31
N ILE A 30 12.48 10.44 3.18
CA ILE A 30 11.46 9.48 3.61
C ILE A 30 10.77 10.09 4.84
N PRO A 31 9.44 10.33 4.81
CA PRO A 31 8.74 10.91 5.95
C PRO A 31 8.80 9.99 7.16
N SER A 32 8.60 10.53 8.37
CA SER A 32 8.50 9.70 9.57
C SER A 32 7.36 8.69 9.42
N LEU A 33 7.57 7.48 9.93
CA LEU A 33 6.54 6.44 9.99
C LEU A 33 5.79 6.56 11.30
N ASN A 34 4.48 6.73 11.21
CA ASN A 34 3.63 6.99 12.36
C ASN A 34 2.38 6.12 12.34
N ILE A 35 1.94 5.74 13.53
CA ILE A 35 0.60 5.21 13.76
C ILE A 35 -0.28 6.36 14.25
N PHE A 36 -1.46 6.42 13.69
CA PHE A 36 -2.50 7.38 14.03
C PHE A 36 -3.71 6.67 14.61
N SER A 37 -4.38 7.34 15.54
CA SER A 37 -5.73 7.00 15.97
C SER A 37 -6.63 8.19 15.75
N ILE A 38 -7.81 7.95 15.21
CA ILE A 38 -8.80 8.99 14.93
C ILE A 38 -10.19 8.46 15.23
N GLU A 39 -11.02 9.28 15.88
CA GLU A 39 -12.38 8.94 16.25
C GLU A 39 -13.39 9.44 15.20
N ASN A 40 -14.37 8.59 14.91
CA ASN A 40 -15.49 8.88 14.03
C ASN A 40 -15.12 9.42 12.63
N PRO A 41 -14.05 8.94 11.97
CA PRO A 41 -13.83 9.26 10.55
C PRO A 41 -14.78 8.47 9.65
N ILE A 42 -14.91 8.96 8.42
CA ILE A 42 -15.47 8.18 7.31
C ILE A 42 -14.30 7.70 6.45
N ILE A 43 -14.30 6.42 6.14
CA ILE A 43 -13.32 5.80 5.25
C ILE A 43 -13.99 5.25 4.01
N ASN A 44 -13.25 5.24 2.91
CA ASN A 44 -13.61 4.49 1.71
C ASN A 44 -12.43 3.62 1.31
N ILE A 45 -12.69 2.34 1.05
CA ILE A 45 -11.65 1.37 0.80
C ILE A 45 -11.03 1.53 -0.59
N ASN A 46 -11.80 1.96 -1.58
CA ASN A 46 -11.31 2.09 -2.95
C ASN A 46 -10.35 3.28 -3.10
N SER A 47 -10.64 4.41 -2.45
CA SER A 47 -9.76 5.58 -2.44
C SER A 47 -8.66 5.50 -1.40
N SER A 48 -8.80 4.64 -0.38
CA SER A 48 -8.04 4.66 0.87
C SER A 48 -8.11 6.00 1.61
N ALA A 49 -9.09 6.84 1.29
CA ALA A 49 -9.25 8.15 1.91
C ALA A 49 -9.89 8.04 3.30
N ILE A 50 -9.41 8.88 4.21
CA ILE A 50 -9.94 9.05 5.56
C ILE A 50 -10.43 10.49 5.71
N VAL A 51 -11.73 10.66 5.97
CA VAL A 51 -12.39 11.97 6.03
C VAL A 51 -12.90 12.24 7.43
N LYS A 52 -12.59 13.40 7.98
CA LYS A 52 -13.13 13.86 9.26
C LYS A 52 -13.17 15.40 9.33
N ASN A 53 -14.32 15.96 9.73
CA ASN A 53 -14.47 17.39 10.03
C ASN A 53 -13.90 18.30 8.94
N GLY A 54 -14.22 18.07 7.67
CA GLY A 54 -13.75 18.85 6.53
C GLY A 54 -12.26 18.65 6.21
N LYS A 55 -11.56 17.71 6.85
CA LYS A 55 -10.18 17.33 6.55
C LYS A 55 -10.15 15.95 5.92
N ILE A 56 -9.28 15.78 4.93
CA ILE A 56 -9.09 14.52 4.21
C ILE A 56 -7.64 14.12 4.32
N TYR A 57 -7.37 12.91 4.80
CA TYR A 57 -6.12 12.22 4.56
C TYR A 57 -6.28 11.40 3.29
N TYR A 58 -5.48 11.72 2.29
CA TYR A 58 -5.56 11.08 0.97
C TYR A 58 -4.16 10.95 0.38
N GLU A 59 -3.65 9.72 0.32
CA GLU A 59 -2.28 9.43 -0.12
C GLU A 59 -2.02 9.88 -1.57
N ARG A 60 -3.06 9.92 -2.42
CA ARG A 60 -2.97 10.30 -3.83
C ARG A 60 -3.23 11.78 -4.12
N ILE A 61 -3.22 12.64 -3.13
CA ILE A 61 -3.51 14.08 -3.31
C ILE A 61 -2.60 14.76 -4.36
N ASN A 62 -1.38 14.27 -4.53
CA ASN A 62 -0.40 14.77 -5.49
C ASN A 62 -0.47 14.12 -6.88
N THR A 63 -1.42 13.21 -7.10
CA THR A 63 -1.61 12.55 -8.39
C THR A 63 -2.52 13.35 -9.31
N ASN A 64 -2.71 12.87 -10.54
CA ASN A 64 -3.62 13.47 -11.51
C ASN A 64 -5.09 13.19 -11.13
N GLU A 65 -6.00 14.07 -11.52
CA GLU A 65 -7.46 13.96 -11.31
C GLU A 65 -8.08 12.64 -11.79
N ARG A 66 -7.48 11.97 -12.76
CA ARG A 66 -7.90 10.64 -13.21
C ARG A 66 -7.90 9.58 -12.10
N PHE A 67 -7.23 9.85 -10.98
CA PHE A 67 -7.21 8.98 -9.80
C PHE A 67 -8.27 9.35 -8.76
N ASN A 68 -9.29 10.13 -9.15
CA ASN A 68 -10.49 10.27 -8.36
C ASN A 68 -11.19 8.91 -8.28
N GLU A 69 -11.27 8.34 -7.10
CA GLU A 69 -11.79 7.00 -6.87
C GLU A 69 -12.63 6.94 -5.60
N GLY A 70 -13.54 5.98 -5.55
CA GLY A 70 -14.39 5.75 -4.39
C GLY A 70 -15.21 6.97 -4.01
N ASN A 71 -15.00 7.48 -2.80
CA ASN A 71 -15.69 8.67 -2.32
C ASN A 71 -15.04 10.00 -2.73
N ILE A 72 -13.87 9.98 -3.38
CA ILE A 72 -13.21 11.19 -3.88
C ILE A 72 -13.82 11.58 -5.23
N LYS A 73 -14.46 12.73 -5.29
CA LYS A 73 -15.09 13.27 -6.50
C LYS A 73 -14.16 14.17 -7.30
N TYR A 74 -13.26 14.85 -6.59
CA TYR A 74 -12.26 15.74 -7.16
C TYR A 74 -11.09 15.87 -6.20
N HIS A 75 -9.89 16.01 -6.74
CA HIS A 75 -8.74 16.44 -5.96
C HIS A 75 -7.75 17.22 -6.82
N ASN A 76 -7.00 18.07 -6.14
CA ASN A 76 -5.79 18.69 -6.66
C ASN A 76 -4.73 18.70 -5.53
N LYS A 77 -3.58 19.31 -5.78
CA LYS A 77 -2.48 19.34 -4.78
C LYS A 77 -2.83 20.07 -3.46
N THR A 78 -3.96 20.78 -3.41
CA THR A 78 -4.31 21.64 -2.29
C THR A 78 -5.52 21.15 -1.51
N TYR A 79 -6.54 20.63 -2.21
CA TYR A 79 -7.78 20.18 -1.59
C TYR A 79 -8.39 18.99 -2.35
N ALA A 80 -9.29 18.30 -1.68
CA ALA A 80 -10.10 17.26 -2.28
C ALA A 80 -11.57 17.44 -1.87
N VAL A 81 -12.49 16.97 -2.74
CA VAL A 81 -13.92 16.91 -2.48
C VAL A 81 -14.30 15.45 -2.34
N ALA A 82 -14.89 15.08 -1.20
CA ALA A 82 -15.28 13.72 -0.91
C ALA A 82 -16.75 13.61 -0.49
N ASP A 83 -17.38 12.51 -0.84
CA ASP A 83 -18.67 12.12 -0.22
C ASP A 83 -18.44 11.75 1.24
N ILE A 84 -19.33 12.22 2.09
CA ILE A 84 -19.32 11.99 3.53
C ILE A 84 -20.48 11.10 4.01
N PHE A 85 -21.31 10.60 3.11
CA PHE A 85 -22.32 9.61 3.43
C PHE A 85 -21.64 8.27 3.73
N PHE A 86 -22.20 7.50 4.63
CA PHE A 86 -21.70 6.18 4.98
C PHE A 86 -22.83 5.17 5.03
N ASP A 87 -22.52 3.95 4.65
CA ASP A 87 -23.46 2.83 4.54
C ASP A 87 -23.51 2.01 5.84
N GLU A 88 -22.40 1.95 6.56
CA GLU A 88 -22.25 1.11 7.75
C GLU A 88 -21.38 1.79 8.80
N ILE A 89 -21.64 1.43 10.09
CA ILE A 89 -20.82 1.86 11.23
C ILE A 89 -20.00 0.68 11.73
N ILE A 90 -18.70 0.89 11.92
CA ILE A 90 -17.75 -0.06 12.48
C ILE A 90 -17.26 0.47 13.83
N GLU A 91 -17.24 -0.38 14.85
CA GLU A 91 -16.84 0.04 16.20
C GLU A 91 -15.36 0.43 16.27
N GLU A 92 -14.49 -0.48 15.84
CA GLU A 92 -13.05 -0.25 15.85
C GLU A 92 -12.39 -0.99 14.68
N GLY A 93 -11.30 -0.43 14.11
CA GLY A 93 -10.55 -1.10 13.08
C GLY A 93 -9.19 -0.52 12.80
N PHE A 94 -8.26 -1.40 12.40
CA PHE A 94 -6.96 -1.06 11.86
C PHE A 94 -7.05 -1.08 10.32
N PHE A 95 -6.91 0.08 9.72
CA PHE A 95 -7.10 0.28 8.29
C PHE A 95 -5.81 0.02 7.52
N LEU A 96 -5.76 -1.09 6.82
CA LEU A 96 -4.64 -1.38 5.91
C LEU A 96 -4.70 -0.58 4.60
N GLY A 97 -5.92 -0.10 4.24
CA GLY A 97 -6.19 0.51 2.96
C GLY A 97 -6.74 -0.51 1.96
N GLY A 98 -7.06 -0.05 0.77
CA GLY A 98 -7.66 -0.91 -0.26
C GLY A 98 -7.25 -0.52 -1.66
N ASN A 99 -6.73 0.68 -1.82
CA ASN A 99 -6.26 1.15 -3.09
C ASN A 99 -5.01 0.37 -3.52
N GLY A 100 -5.17 -0.48 -4.53
CA GLY A 100 -4.12 -1.40 -4.98
C GLY A 100 -4.33 -2.86 -4.55
N CYS A 101 -5.36 -3.19 -3.75
CA CYS A 101 -5.67 -4.58 -3.39
C CYS A 101 -6.01 -5.49 -4.57
N TRP A 102 -6.27 -4.94 -5.75
CA TRP A 102 -6.44 -5.65 -7.01
C TRP A 102 -5.13 -5.86 -7.79
N ASN A 103 -4.02 -5.27 -7.33
CA ASN A 103 -2.72 -5.32 -7.98
C ASN A 103 -1.70 -5.95 -7.03
N TRP A 104 -1.15 -7.09 -7.42
CA TRP A 104 -0.23 -7.87 -6.60
C TRP A 104 1.00 -7.07 -6.15
N TYR A 105 1.56 -6.21 -7.02
CA TYR A 105 2.72 -5.41 -6.69
C TYR A 105 2.41 -4.36 -5.60
N HIS A 106 1.35 -3.58 -5.77
CA HIS A 106 0.92 -2.61 -4.76
C HIS A 106 0.54 -3.29 -3.44
N TYR A 107 -0.15 -4.42 -3.54
CA TYR A 107 -0.55 -5.19 -2.37
C TYR A 107 0.65 -5.64 -1.54
N LEU A 108 1.68 -6.24 -2.18
CA LEU A 108 2.89 -6.70 -1.49
C LEU A 108 3.74 -5.57 -0.92
N ILE A 109 3.83 -4.46 -1.61
CA ILE A 109 4.80 -3.42 -1.27
C ILE A 109 4.20 -2.36 -0.35
N GLU A 110 2.93 -1.97 -0.55
CA GLU A 110 2.32 -0.86 0.18
C GLU A 110 1.34 -1.30 1.26
N ILE A 111 0.60 -2.40 1.06
CA ILE A 111 -0.49 -2.81 1.94
C ILE A 111 -0.04 -3.84 2.97
N LEU A 112 0.49 -4.98 2.51
CA LEU A 112 0.89 -6.07 3.40
C LEU A 112 1.92 -5.68 4.46
N PRO A 113 2.95 -4.84 4.20
CA PRO A 113 3.91 -4.46 5.23
C PRO A 113 3.28 -3.79 6.45
N LYS A 114 2.11 -3.15 6.30
CA LYS A 114 1.37 -2.53 7.41
C LYS A 114 0.96 -3.57 8.49
N THR A 115 0.80 -4.83 8.11
CA THR A 115 0.49 -5.91 9.06
C THR A 115 1.58 -6.15 10.09
N LEU A 116 2.83 -5.79 9.79
CA LEU A 116 3.96 -5.92 10.71
C LEU A 116 3.84 -5.00 11.93
N LEU A 117 2.95 -4.02 11.87
CA LEU A 117 2.73 -3.01 12.91
C LEU A 117 1.37 -3.16 13.64
N LEU A 118 0.64 -4.24 13.40
CA LEU A 118 -0.64 -4.50 14.07
C LEU A 118 -0.51 -4.55 15.60
N GLU A 119 0.57 -5.16 16.08
CA GLU A 119 0.84 -5.33 17.52
C GLU A 119 1.15 -4.01 18.23
N GLU A 120 1.48 -2.97 17.47
CA GLU A 120 1.71 -1.62 18.01
C GLU A 120 0.42 -0.92 18.45
N THR A 121 -0.73 -1.57 18.20
CA THR A 121 -2.05 -1.14 18.65
C THR A 121 -2.76 -2.26 19.40
N ASN A 122 -3.77 -1.90 20.19
CA ASN A 122 -4.64 -2.90 20.84
C ASN A 122 -5.81 -3.32 19.95
N CYS A 123 -5.87 -2.82 18.69
CA CYS A 123 -6.95 -3.12 17.76
C CYS A 123 -6.86 -4.58 17.28
N LYS A 124 -7.99 -5.26 17.32
CA LYS A 124 -8.07 -6.66 16.88
C LYS A 124 -8.82 -6.85 15.56
N THR A 125 -9.39 -5.79 15.01
CA THR A 125 -10.13 -5.82 13.74
C THR A 125 -9.30 -5.19 12.64
N ILE A 126 -9.03 -5.95 11.59
CA ILE A 126 -8.30 -5.49 10.39
C ILE A 126 -9.33 -5.13 9.33
N LEU A 127 -9.22 -3.92 8.79
CA LEU A 127 -10.07 -3.42 7.71
C LEU A 127 -9.29 -3.42 6.39
N ILE A 128 -9.77 -4.17 5.41
CA ILE A 128 -9.14 -4.32 4.09
C ILE A 128 -10.20 -4.53 3.01
N SER A 129 -9.85 -4.28 1.75
CA SER A 129 -10.76 -4.47 0.61
C SER A 129 -11.19 -5.93 0.41
N ASP A 130 -12.45 -6.12 0.07
CA ASP A 130 -13.00 -7.40 -0.38
C ASP A 130 -12.40 -7.87 -1.73
N ASP A 131 -11.74 -7.00 -2.48
CA ASP A 131 -11.03 -7.36 -3.72
C ASP A 131 -10.03 -8.51 -3.52
N ILE A 132 -9.41 -8.62 -2.33
CA ILE A 132 -8.46 -9.73 -2.05
C ILE A 132 -9.11 -11.11 -2.15
N SER A 133 -10.43 -11.21 -1.99
CA SER A 133 -11.16 -12.46 -2.12
C SER A 133 -11.16 -13.00 -3.55
N ASN A 134 -10.95 -12.14 -4.55
CA ASN A 134 -10.83 -12.52 -5.94
C ASN A 134 -9.44 -13.12 -6.27
N TYR A 135 -8.50 -13.01 -5.34
CA TYR A 135 -7.12 -13.44 -5.52
C TYR A 135 -6.68 -14.33 -4.34
N PRO A 136 -6.86 -15.64 -4.43
CA PRO A 136 -6.56 -16.58 -3.33
C PRO A 136 -5.16 -16.40 -2.74
N THR A 137 -4.14 -16.12 -3.58
CA THR A 137 -2.76 -15.91 -3.15
C THR A 137 -2.59 -14.64 -2.30
N MET A 138 -3.36 -13.58 -2.59
CA MET A 138 -3.35 -12.36 -1.76
C MET A 138 -3.95 -12.64 -0.38
N LYS A 139 -5.08 -13.33 -0.35
CA LYS A 139 -5.74 -13.74 0.90
C LYS A 139 -4.82 -14.62 1.74
N GLN A 140 -4.24 -15.66 1.15
CA GLN A 140 -3.27 -16.54 1.81
C GLN A 140 -2.06 -15.77 2.37
N ALA A 141 -1.52 -14.81 1.63
CA ALA A 141 -0.40 -13.99 2.10
C ALA A 141 -0.78 -13.16 3.34
N LEU A 142 -1.99 -12.60 3.39
CA LEU A 142 -2.48 -11.90 4.56
C LEU A 142 -2.62 -12.85 5.76
N GLU A 143 -3.30 -13.98 5.57
CA GLU A 143 -3.53 -14.99 6.61
C GLU A 143 -2.21 -15.55 7.18
N ALA A 144 -1.17 -15.65 6.33
CA ALA A 144 0.15 -16.09 6.77
C ALA A 144 0.86 -15.10 7.71
N LEU A 145 0.54 -13.82 7.61
CA LEU A 145 1.18 -12.74 8.37
C LEU A 145 0.46 -12.40 9.66
N ILE A 146 -0.81 -12.74 9.75
CA ILE A 146 -1.63 -12.47 10.93
C ILE A 146 -1.90 -13.75 11.70
N ASN A 147 -2.06 -13.61 13.02
CA ASN A 147 -2.55 -14.70 13.83
C ASN A 147 -4.07 -14.60 13.91
N GLU A 148 -4.80 -15.43 13.16
CA GLU A 148 -6.27 -15.43 13.10
C GLU A 148 -6.95 -15.65 14.45
N LYS A 149 -6.25 -16.24 15.43
CA LYS A 149 -6.76 -16.37 16.80
C LYS A 149 -6.81 -15.03 17.53
N HIS A 150 -6.00 -14.06 17.10
CA HIS A 150 -5.88 -12.76 17.73
C HIS A 150 -6.52 -11.63 16.94
N TYR A 151 -6.75 -11.81 15.66
CA TYR A 151 -7.26 -10.78 14.76
C TYR A 151 -8.46 -11.27 13.96
N THR A 152 -9.41 -10.37 13.75
CA THR A 152 -10.56 -10.57 12.86
C THR A 152 -10.36 -9.74 11.59
N ILE A 153 -10.44 -10.35 10.42
CA ILE A 153 -10.43 -9.63 9.15
C ILE A 153 -11.86 -9.24 8.80
N LYS A 154 -12.10 -7.94 8.65
CA LYS A 154 -13.33 -7.40 8.08
C LYS A 154 -13.06 -6.93 6.66
N LEU A 155 -13.65 -7.64 5.70
CA LEU A 155 -13.61 -7.30 4.29
C LEU A 155 -14.61 -6.18 4.01
N LEU A 156 -14.14 -5.10 3.41
CA LEU A 156 -14.93 -3.91 3.11
C LEU A 156 -15.18 -3.80 1.63
N ASN A 157 -16.45 -3.57 1.26
CA ASN A 157 -16.82 -3.38 -0.13
C ASN A 157 -16.31 -2.03 -0.66
N ARG A 158 -15.61 -2.06 -1.79
CA ARG A 158 -15.01 -0.87 -2.41
C ARG A 158 -16.00 0.22 -2.83
N LYS A 159 -17.28 -0.13 -3.01
CA LYS A 159 -18.33 0.82 -3.40
C LYS A 159 -19.00 1.53 -2.23
N GLN A 160 -18.67 1.11 -1.00
CA GLN A 160 -19.29 1.61 0.22
C GLN A 160 -18.35 2.52 1.01
N ASN A 161 -18.95 3.41 1.78
CA ASN A 161 -18.26 4.22 2.77
C ASN A 161 -18.60 3.70 4.17
N PHE A 162 -17.64 3.76 5.07
CA PHE A 162 -17.79 3.26 6.44
C PHE A 162 -17.45 4.34 7.43
N LYS A 163 -18.31 4.55 8.43
CA LYS A 163 -17.98 5.34 9.60
C LYS A 163 -17.36 4.44 10.64
N VAL A 164 -16.14 4.74 11.07
CA VAL A 164 -15.43 3.94 12.08
C VAL A 164 -15.38 4.73 13.38
N LYS A 165 -15.92 4.18 14.49
CA LYS A 165 -15.93 4.92 15.77
C LYS A 165 -14.50 5.17 16.26
N LYS A 166 -13.62 4.18 16.14
CA LYS A 166 -12.19 4.33 16.45
C LYS A 166 -11.34 3.67 15.39
N LEU A 167 -10.67 4.48 14.60
CA LEU A 167 -9.82 4.02 13.50
C LEU A 167 -8.35 4.13 13.87
N PHE A 168 -7.60 3.07 13.61
CA PHE A 168 -6.14 3.09 13.58
C PHE A 168 -5.66 2.97 12.14
N PHE A 169 -4.63 3.71 11.80
CA PHE A 169 -3.99 3.61 10.49
C PHE A 169 -2.53 4.04 10.55
N ILE A 170 -1.79 3.67 9.53
CA ILE A 170 -0.39 4.00 9.35
C ILE A 170 -0.28 4.83 8.09
N ASN A 171 0.56 5.85 8.09
CA ASN A 171 0.96 6.49 6.86
C ASN A 171 1.81 5.53 6.00
N GLU A 172 2.12 5.93 4.76
CA GLU A 172 2.82 5.06 3.80
C GLU A 172 4.14 4.52 4.36
N ILE A 173 4.26 3.19 4.50
CA ILE A 173 5.53 2.52 4.80
C ILE A 173 6.45 2.62 3.59
N ASN A 174 5.91 2.25 2.44
CA ASN A 174 6.54 2.34 1.13
C ASN A 174 5.66 3.17 0.22
N LYS A 175 6.26 3.89 -0.69
CA LYS A 175 5.56 4.67 -1.70
C LYS A 175 6.01 4.26 -3.08
N ILE A 176 5.04 3.85 -3.90
CA ILE A 176 5.26 3.56 -5.32
C ILE A 176 4.70 4.72 -6.13
N GLU A 177 5.51 5.24 -7.05
CA GLU A 177 5.06 6.25 -7.99
C GLU A 177 4.03 5.66 -8.95
N PHE A 178 2.91 6.33 -9.09
CA PHE A 178 1.92 5.99 -10.11
C PHE A 178 2.42 6.42 -11.49
N ASN A 179 2.13 5.60 -12.51
CA ASN A 179 2.47 5.90 -13.89
C ASN A 179 1.98 7.30 -14.29
N LYS A 180 2.89 8.23 -14.36
CA LYS A 180 2.64 9.57 -14.88
C LYS A 180 2.80 9.48 -16.40
N LEU A 181 1.68 9.41 -17.11
CA LEU A 181 1.66 9.36 -18.58
C LEU A 181 1.88 10.74 -19.21
N ASP A 182 2.05 11.78 -18.41
CA ASP A 182 2.26 13.14 -18.90
C ASP A 182 3.75 13.43 -19.01
N SER A 183 4.22 13.65 -20.25
CA SER A 183 5.62 13.95 -20.58
C SER A 183 6.14 15.29 -20.03
N ASN A 184 5.25 16.15 -19.52
CA ASN A 184 5.59 17.49 -19.01
C ASN A 184 5.91 17.54 -17.52
N ILE A 185 5.93 16.41 -16.83
CA ILE A 185 6.19 16.37 -15.38
C ILE A 185 7.70 16.43 -15.13
N LYS A 186 8.20 17.63 -14.88
CA LYS A 186 9.61 17.87 -14.54
C LYS A 186 10.03 17.40 -13.15
N ASN A 187 9.11 17.22 -12.22
CA ASN A 187 9.37 16.79 -10.84
C ASN A 187 8.56 15.56 -10.53
N LEU A 188 9.17 14.39 -10.67
CA LEU A 188 8.66 13.15 -10.12
C LEU A 188 8.88 13.19 -8.61
N ASP A 189 7.79 13.13 -7.83
CA ASP A 189 7.92 12.72 -6.44
C ASP A 189 8.50 11.31 -6.47
N THR A 190 9.61 11.12 -5.83
CA THR A 190 10.30 9.84 -5.84
C THR A 190 9.60 8.86 -4.91
N GLY A 191 9.31 7.68 -5.41
CA GLY A 191 8.94 6.55 -4.59
C GLY A 191 10.08 6.20 -3.61
N TYR A 192 9.73 5.58 -2.49
CA TYR A 192 10.71 5.09 -1.52
C TYR A 192 10.28 3.74 -0.96
N HIS A 193 11.26 2.98 -0.52
CA HIS A 193 11.07 1.71 0.16
C HIS A 193 11.82 1.69 1.48
N ARG A 194 11.16 1.18 2.51
CA ARG A 194 11.80 0.80 3.77
C ARG A 194 12.17 -0.67 3.69
N GLU A 195 13.41 -0.95 3.34
CA GLU A 195 13.91 -2.29 3.07
C GLU A 195 13.69 -3.26 4.23
N ASN A 196 13.87 -2.81 5.48
CA ASN A 196 13.65 -3.60 6.68
C ASN A 196 12.25 -4.21 6.73
N TYR A 197 11.20 -3.47 6.34
CA TYR A 197 9.83 -4.00 6.30
C TYR A 197 9.65 -5.02 5.18
N LEU A 198 10.25 -4.81 4.03
CA LEU A 198 10.20 -5.77 2.92
C LEU A 198 10.96 -7.06 3.26
N TYR A 199 12.13 -6.96 3.89
CA TYR A 199 12.85 -8.14 4.38
C TYR A 199 12.10 -8.89 5.46
N ASN A 200 11.50 -8.20 6.42
CA ASN A 200 10.70 -8.81 7.47
C ASN A 200 9.45 -9.50 6.90
N LEU A 201 8.76 -8.86 5.97
CA LEU A 201 7.64 -9.44 5.25
C LEU A 201 8.04 -10.71 4.52
N ARG A 202 9.10 -10.64 3.72
CA ARG A 202 9.67 -11.78 3.00
C ARG A 202 10.00 -12.94 3.94
N ASN A 203 10.71 -12.67 5.02
CA ASN A 203 11.13 -13.71 5.95
C ASN A 203 9.93 -14.38 6.63
N LYS A 204 8.92 -13.61 7.06
CA LYS A 204 7.69 -14.19 7.63
C LYS A 204 6.96 -15.09 6.63
N LEU A 205 6.84 -14.66 5.37
CA LEU A 205 6.18 -15.47 4.32
C LEU A 205 7.00 -16.73 3.99
N ILE A 206 8.31 -16.61 3.86
CA ILE A 206 9.20 -17.76 3.61
C ILE A 206 9.09 -18.76 4.76
N ASN A 207 9.24 -18.33 5.99
CA ASN A 207 9.18 -19.20 7.16
C ASN A 207 7.82 -19.91 7.30
N LYS A 208 6.75 -19.32 6.74
CA LYS A 208 5.42 -19.95 6.76
C LYS A 208 5.23 -21.00 5.68
N TYR A 209 5.83 -20.79 4.49
CA TYR A 209 5.52 -21.60 3.31
C TYR A 209 6.67 -22.49 2.81
N ILE A 210 7.90 -22.16 3.21
CA ILE A 210 9.06 -22.94 2.81
C ILE A 210 9.53 -23.70 4.04
N GLU A 211 9.06 -24.91 4.21
CA GLU A 211 9.73 -25.87 5.09
C GLU A 211 11.17 -26.06 4.59
N ASP A 212 12.12 -26.25 5.55
CA ASP A 212 13.56 -26.41 5.33
C ASP A 212 13.88 -27.64 4.42
N ASN A 213 13.39 -27.63 3.23
CA ASN A 213 13.93 -28.48 2.20
C ASN A 213 15.26 -27.86 1.76
N LYS A 214 16.37 -28.47 2.18
CA LYS A 214 17.68 -28.29 1.57
C LYS A 214 17.57 -28.51 0.06
N SER A 215 16.98 -27.54 -0.63
CA SER A 215 16.67 -27.64 -2.03
C SER A 215 17.90 -27.26 -2.83
N GLN A 216 18.29 -28.17 -3.71
CA GLN A 216 19.14 -27.86 -4.84
C GLN A 216 18.75 -26.49 -5.42
N GLU A 217 19.73 -25.67 -5.74
CA GLU A 217 19.50 -24.40 -6.46
C GLU A 217 18.63 -24.67 -7.69
N LYS A 218 17.39 -24.25 -7.63
CA LYS A 218 16.47 -24.35 -8.77
C LYS A 218 16.45 -23.02 -9.49
N LYS A 219 16.83 -23.04 -10.76
CA LYS A 219 16.57 -21.90 -11.66
C LYS A 219 15.09 -21.94 -12.00
N ILE A 220 14.37 -20.87 -11.69
CA ILE A 220 12.94 -20.73 -12.00
C ILE A 220 12.81 -19.74 -13.16
N PHE A 221 12.19 -20.19 -14.24
CA PHE A 221 11.80 -19.35 -15.34
C PHE A 221 10.28 -19.11 -15.28
N LEU A 222 9.85 -17.84 -15.25
CA LEU A 222 8.45 -17.47 -15.26
C LEU A 222 7.96 -17.31 -16.70
N TRP A 223 7.26 -18.33 -17.19
CA TRP A 223 6.63 -18.31 -18.49
C TRP A 223 5.29 -17.55 -18.43
N ARG A 224 5.05 -16.64 -19.38
CA ARG A 224 3.77 -15.95 -19.52
C ARG A 224 3.07 -16.41 -20.78
N GLU A 225 1.89 -16.97 -20.60
CA GLU A 225 0.98 -17.32 -21.70
C GLU A 225 -0.22 -16.37 -21.73
N ASN A 226 -0.78 -16.16 -22.91
CA ASN A 226 -2.03 -15.43 -23.13
C ASN A 226 -2.09 -14.01 -22.55
N THR A 227 -0.98 -13.30 -22.54
CA THR A 227 -0.93 -11.89 -22.12
C THR A 227 -0.32 -11.02 -23.22
N HIS A 228 -0.69 -9.73 -23.24
CA HIS A 228 -0.09 -8.74 -24.15
C HIS A 228 1.31 -8.26 -23.72
N LYS A 229 1.86 -8.82 -22.65
CA LYS A 229 3.20 -8.52 -22.14
C LYS A 229 4.10 -9.77 -22.18
N ILE A 230 4.20 -10.39 -23.32
CA ILE A 230 5.10 -11.52 -23.55
C ILE A 230 6.48 -10.98 -23.94
N ALA A 231 7.54 -11.53 -23.37
CA ALA A 231 8.89 -11.20 -23.80
C ALA A 231 9.12 -11.66 -25.26
N LYS A 232 9.67 -10.80 -26.12
CA LYS A 232 9.85 -11.11 -27.55
C LYS A 232 10.68 -12.36 -27.82
N ASN A 233 11.62 -12.66 -26.94
CA ASN A 233 12.54 -13.80 -27.04
C ASN A 233 12.19 -14.94 -26.07
N GLN A 234 10.96 -14.99 -25.55
CA GLN A 234 10.55 -15.99 -24.58
C GLN A 234 10.74 -17.42 -25.11
N ASN A 235 10.48 -17.63 -26.40
CA ASN A 235 10.64 -18.94 -27.04
C ASN A 235 12.11 -19.33 -27.29
N ASP A 236 13.04 -18.38 -27.21
CA ASP A 236 14.47 -18.61 -27.45
C ASP A 236 15.22 -19.00 -26.17
N ILE A 237 14.53 -19.00 -25.03
CA ILE A 237 15.13 -19.24 -23.70
C ILE A 237 14.96 -20.71 -23.26
N LEU A 238 14.12 -21.48 -23.93
CA LEU A 238 13.90 -22.90 -23.72
C LEU A 238 14.80 -23.74 -24.62
#